data_fc2666dd7fe030a2f82a37d3858a02c3
#
_entry.id   fc2666dd7fe030a2f82a37d3858a02c3
#
_cell.length_a   1.000
_cell.length_b   1.000
_cell.length_c   1.000
_cell.angle_alpha   90.00
_cell.angle_beta   90.00
_cell.angle_gamma   90.00
#
_symmetry.space_group_name_H-M   'P 1'
#
loop_
_entity.id
_entity.type
_entity.pdbx_description
1 polymer ?
#
loop_
_entity_poly.entity_id
_entity_poly.type
_entity_poly.pdbx_seq_one_letter_code
_entity_poly.pdbx_strand_id
1 'polypeptide(L)'
;MNLKCDVDEATNWIKTRSVKYTKDLQEEKTLSFEWFVSADRKEATLIESFTDSDGAKQRAENLLASPIAQEWGERFEPTNWIVGGSVKQDLIDLLAPMGAKFYKYMDGFNKLS
;
A
#
# COMPACT_ATOMS: atom_id res chain seq x y z
N MET A 1 -6.05 0.33 -8.41
CA MET A 1 -7.09 1.28 -7.96
C MET A 1 -7.36 2.33 -9.03
N ASN A 2 -8.59 2.75 -9.13
CA ASN A 2 -8.97 3.79 -10.10
C ASN A 2 -8.72 5.18 -9.52
N LEU A 3 -8.35 6.14 -10.38
CA LEU A 3 -8.25 7.54 -9.98
C LEU A 3 -9.64 8.16 -9.90
N LYS A 4 -9.91 8.88 -8.80
CA LYS A 4 -11.14 9.63 -8.58
C LYS A 4 -10.96 11.12 -8.85
N CYS A 5 -9.74 11.53 -9.17
CA CYS A 5 -9.39 12.93 -9.44
C CYS A 5 -8.51 13.02 -10.69
N ASP A 6 -8.16 14.23 -11.08
CA ASP A 6 -7.23 14.45 -12.16
C ASP A 6 -5.87 13.80 -11.86
N VAL A 7 -5.22 13.24 -12.89
CA VAL A 7 -3.94 12.53 -12.74
C VAL A 7 -2.84 13.43 -12.19
N ASP A 8 -2.86 14.72 -12.54
CA ASP A 8 -1.84 15.64 -12.03
C ASP A 8 -2.03 15.90 -10.54
N GLU A 9 -3.28 15.99 -10.07
CA GLU A 9 -3.58 16.08 -8.64
C GLU A 9 -3.12 14.82 -7.91
N ALA A 10 -3.44 13.64 -8.45
CA ALA A 10 -3.05 12.37 -7.86
C ALA A 10 -1.53 12.24 -7.74
N THR A 11 -0.81 12.52 -8.82
CA THR A 11 0.66 12.43 -8.85
C THR A 11 1.31 13.43 -7.91
N ASN A 12 0.79 14.65 -7.86
CA ASN A 12 1.31 15.66 -6.93
C ASN A 12 1.11 15.22 -5.48
N TRP A 13 -0.07 14.69 -5.16
CA TRP A 13 -0.35 14.19 -3.81
C TRP A 13 0.57 13.02 -3.44
N ILE A 14 0.79 12.09 -4.37
CA ILE A 14 1.71 10.97 -4.15
C ILE A 14 3.10 11.49 -3.76
N LYS A 15 3.63 12.43 -4.54
CA LYS A 15 4.99 12.95 -4.35
C LYS A 15 5.15 13.82 -3.10
N THR A 16 4.17 14.66 -2.83
CA THR A 16 4.30 15.68 -1.77
C THR A 16 3.72 15.25 -0.43
N ARG A 17 2.78 14.28 -0.43
CA ARG A 17 2.10 13.83 0.78
C ARG A 17 2.36 12.37 1.10
N SER A 18 1.92 11.45 0.23
CA SER A 18 1.94 10.03 0.53
C SER A 18 3.35 9.50 0.78
N VAL A 19 4.25 9.70 -0.16
CA VAL A 19 5.62 9.19 -0.07
C VAL A 19 6.38 9.89 1.06
N LYS A 20 6.28 11.21 1.13
CA LYS A 20 6.99 11.99 2.15
C LYS A 20 6.53 11.62 3.56
N TYR A 21 5.22 11.58 3.78
CA TYR A 21 4.65 11.24 5.09
C TYR A 21 5.08 9.84 5.53
N THR A 22 4.97 8.87 4.63
CA THR A 22 5.33 7.49 4.93
C THR A 22 6.83 7.34 5.21
N LYS A 23 7.67 8.00 4.41
CA LYS A 23 9.13 7.98 4.61
C LYS A 23 9.51 8.59 5.96
N ASP A 24 8.88 9.69 6.34
CA ASP A 24 9.17 10.39 7.59
C ASP A 24 8.81 9.59 8.84
N LEU A 25 7.91 8.60 8.72
CA LEU A 25 7.56 7.69 9.83
C LEU A 25 8.71 6.74 10.20
N GLN A 26 9.65 6.50 9.29
CA GLN A 26 10.81 5.63 9.51
C GLN A 26 10.42 4.24 10.03
N GLU A 27 9.45 3.60 9.37
CA GLU A 27 9.00 2.26 9.72
C GLU A 27 10.10 1.25 9.37
N GLU A 28 10.74 0.67 10.38
CA GLU A 28 11.91 -0.21 10.19
C GLU A 28 11.62 -1.45 9.36
N LYS A 29 10.38 -1.95 9.40
CA LYS A 29 10.00 -3.19 8.71
C LYS A 29 9.40 -2.96 7.33
N THR A 30 9.23 -1.73 6.90
CA THR A 30 8.81 -1.39 5.54
C THR A 30 10.03 -1.32 4.64
N LEU A 31 10.16 -2.28 3.73
CA LEU A 31 11.31 -2.39 2.84
C LEU A 31 11.14 -1.58 1.56
N SER A 32 9.91 -1.46 1.07
CA SER A 32 9.61 -0.67 -0.12
C SER A 32 8.21 -0.10 -0.06
N PHE A 33 8.04 1.02 -0.72
CA PHE A 33 6.79 1.75 -0.81
C PHE A 33 6.83 2.51 -2.13
N GLU A 34 6.22 1.94 -3.17
CA GLU A 34 6.40 2.43 -4.53
C GLU A 34 5.06 2.58 -5.25
N TRP A 35 4.84 3.75 -5.82
CA TRP A 35 3.65 4.07 -6.59
C TRP A 35 3.91 3.98 -8.09
N PHE A 36 2.94 3.47 -8.82
CA PHE A 36 2.96 3.38 -10.27
C PHE A 36 1.65 3.92 -10.83
N VAL A 37 1.71 4.62 -11.95
CA VAL A 37 0.54 5.12 -12.66
C VAL A 37 0.45 4.45 -14.01
N SER A 38 -0.74 3.99 -14.41
CA SER A 38 -0.94 3.28 -15.68
C SER A 38 -0.64 4.17 -16.88
N ALA A 39 -0.33 3.54 -18.03
CA ALA A 39 -0.01 4.27 -19.26
C ALA A 39 -1.17 5.14 -19.74
N ASP A 40 -2.42 4.69 -19.52
CA ASP A 40 -3.61 5.48 -19.88
C ASP A 40 -3.94 6.57 -18.84
N ARG A 41 -3.17 6.63 -17.73
CA ARG A 41 -3.30 7.63 -16.67
C ARG A 41 -4.63 7.61 -15.92
N LYS A 42 -5.31 6.46 -15.91
CA LYS A 42 -6.61 6.28 -15.22
C LYS A 42 -6.53 5.46 -13.95
N GLU A 43 -5.43 4.74 -13.74
CA GLU A 43 -5.25 3.84 -12.61
C GLU A 43 -3.90 4.04 -11.97
N ALA A 44 -3.82 3.69 -10.70
CA ALA A 44 -2.55 3.66 -9.96
C ALA A 44 -2.43 2.34 -9.20
N THR A 45 -1.20 1.94 -8.94
CA THR A 45 -0.87 0.78 -8.12
C THR A 45 0.18 1.18 -7.09
N LEU A 46 -0.02 0.75 -5.86
CA LEU A 46 0.95 0.91 -4.78
C LEU A 46 1.49 -0.49 -4.45
N ILE A 47 2.79 -0.65 -4.52
CA ILE A 47 3.47 -1.89 -4.16
C ILE A 47 4.30 -1.65 -2.91
N GLU A 48 4.03 -2.43 -1.88
CA GLU A 48 4.70 -2.34 -0.59
C GLU A 48 5.30 -3.68 -0.21
N SER A 49 6.49 -3.67 0.35
CA SER A 49 7.17 -4.88 0.84
C SER A 49 7.59 -4.69 2.29
N PHE A 50 7.50 -5.78 3.07
CA PHE A 50 7.77 -5.77 4.51
C PHE A 50 8.68 -6.93 4.88
N THR A 51 9.41 -6.78 5.98
CA THR A 51 10.25 -7.87 6.49
C THR A 51 9.41 -9.05 7.01
N ASP A 52 8.22 -8.77 7.54
CA ASP A 52 7.32 -9.77 8.10
C ASP A 52 5.89 -9.23 8.20
N SER A 53 4.98 -10.07 8.69
CA SER A 53 3.56 -9.74 8.87
C SER A 53 3.36 -8.55 9.82
N ASP A 54 4.18 -8.43 10.86
CA ASP A 54 4.09 -7.34 11.82
C ASP A 54 4.43 -5.99 11.18
N GLY A 55 5.34 -5.99 10.20
CA GLY A 55 5.68 -4.79 9.43
C GLY A 55 4.50 -4.30 8.61
N ALA A 56 3.80 -5.21 7.94
CA ALA A 56 2.59 -4.86 7.19
C ALA A 56 1.49 -4.34 8.11
N LYS A 57 1.33 -4.96 9.27
CA LYS A 57 0.35 -4.51 10.27
C LYS A 57 0.66 -3.10 10.77
N GLN A 58 1.92 -2.83 11.10
CA GLN A 58 2.35 -1.50 11.53
C GLN A 58 2.03 -0.45 10.46
N ARG A 59 2.32 -0.76 9.17
CA ARG A 59 2.05 0.16 8.07
C ARG A 59 0.55 0.46 7.98
N ALA A 60 -0.29 -0.56 8.06
CA ALA A 60 -1.74 -0.39 8.00
C ALA A 60 -2.27 0.43 9.18
N GLU A 61 -1.81 0.13 10.39
CA GLU A 61 -2.23 0.86 11.59
C GLU A 61 -1.80 2.34 11.53
N ASN A 62 -0.57 2.62 11.08
CA ASN A 62 -0.08 3.99 10.92
C ASN A 62 -0.91 4.75 9.88
N LEU A 63 -1.26 4.11 8.78
CA LEU A 63 -2.11 4.72 7.76
C LEU A 63 -3.48 5.08 8.35
N LEU A 64 -4.13 4.11 9.00
CA LEU A 64 -5.48 4.31 9.54
C LEU A 64 -5.54 5.39 10.63
N ALA A 65 -4.44 5.57 11.35
CA ALA A 65 -4.33 6.60 12.41
C ALA A 65 -3.93 7.98 11.86
N SER A 66 -3.69 8.11 10.55
CA SER A 66 -3.17 9.32 9.94
C SER A 66 -4.22 10.04 9.09
N PRO A 67 -4.04 11.34 8.80
CA PRO A 67 -4.90 12.05 7.84
C PRO A 67 -4.73 11.54 6.40
N ILE A 68 -3.66 10.82 6.12
CA ILE A 68 -3.37 10.28 4.78
C ILE A 68 -4.45 9.32 4.31
N ALA A 69 -5.06 8.53 5.21
CA ALA A 69 -6.12 7.58 4.84
C ALA A 69 -7.31 8.29 4.19
N GLN A 70 -7.75 9.40 4.77
CA GLN A 70 -8.86 10.18 4.21
C GLN A 70 -8.46 10.82 2.87
N GLU A 71 -7.27 11.43 2.82
CA GLU A 71 -6.75 12.05 1.60
C GLU A 71 -6.64 11.02 0.46
N TRP A 72 -6.20 9.81 0.80
CA TRP A 72 -6.10 8.70 -0.14
C TRP A 72 -7.48 8.32 -0.69
N GLY A 73 -8.46 8.17 0.18
CA GLY A 73 -9.83 7.82 -0.20
C GLY A 73 -10.53 8.86 -1.07
N GLU A 74 -10.13 10.11 -0.98
CA GLU A 74 -10.64 11.18 -1.83
C GLU A 74 -10.11 11.09 -3.26
N ARG A 75 -8.95 10.43 -3.46
CA ARG A 75 -8.23 10.40 -4.75
C ARG A 75 -8.26 9.06 -5.44
N PHE A 76 -8.47 7.96 -4.71
CA PHE A 76 -8.38 6.62 -5.28
C PHE A 76 -9.56 5.75 -4.85
N GLU A 77 -10.02 4.91 -5.80
CA GLU A 77 -11.01 3.88 -5.56
C GLU A 77 -10.32 2.52 -5.58
N PRO A 78 -10.34 1.75 -4.48
CA PRO A 78 -9.74 0.41 -4.46
C PRO A 78 -10.45 -0.52 -5.44
N THR A 79 -9.68 -1.27 -6.22
CA THR A 79 -10.21 -2.26 -7.16
C THR A 79 -9.73 -3.66 -6.84
N ASN A 80 -8.47 -3.80 -6.42
CA ASN A 80 -7.89 -5.10 -6.12
C ASN A 80 -6.78 -4.92 -5.09
N TRP A 81 -6.83 -5.72 -4.03
CA TRP A 81 -5.82 -5.68 -2.97
C TRP A 81 -5.35 -7.08 -2.68
N ILE A 82 -4.09 -7.36 -2.98
CA ILE A 82 -3.47 -8.66 -2.80
C ILE A 82 -2.38 -8.54 -1.75
N VAL A 83 -2.40 -9.47 -0.80
CA VAL A 83 -1.36 -9.60 0.23
C VAL A 83 -0.72 -10.97 0.04
N GLY A 84 0.56 -11.00 -0.32
CA GLY A 84 1.29 -12.23 -0.58
C GLY A 84 2.27 -12.56 0.54
N GLY A 85 2.45 -13.84 0.80
CA GLY A 85 3.44 -14.33 1.74
C GLY A 85 2.85 -14.90 3.02
N SER A 86 3.72 -15.07 4.03
CA SER A 86 3.31 -15.61 5.35
C SER A 86 2.76 -14.49 6.21
N VAL A 87 1.47 -14.58 6.54
CA VAL A 87 0.78 -13.58 7.36
C VAL A 87 0.23 -14.20 8.63
N LYS A 88 0.24 -13.43 9.71
CA LYS A 88 -0.37 -13.82 10.97
C LYS A 88 -1.86 -13.53 10.95
N GLN A 89 -2.60 -14.21 11.83
CA GLN A 89 -4.06 -14.06 11.89
C GLN A 89 -4.48 -12.63 12.22
N ASP A 90 -3.73 -11.91 13.03
CA ASP A 90 -4.07 -10.52 13.39
C ASP A 90 -4.03 -9.58 12.17
N LEU A 91 -3.11 -9.82 11.22
CA LEU A 91 -3.08 -9.04 9.98
C LEU A 91 -4.29 -9.39 9.10
N ILE A 92 -4.63 -10.67 9.00
CA ILE A 92 -5.81 -11.10 8.24
C ILE A 92 -7.07 -10.45 8.82
N ASP A 93 -7.22 -10.48 10.14
CA ASP A 93 -8.37 -9.90 10.84
C ASP A 93 -8.49 -8.39 10.59
N LEU A 94 -7.35 -7.71 10.47
CA LEU A 94 -7.34 -6.28 10.19
C LEU A 94 -7.70 -5.96 8.74
N LEU A 95 -7.15 -6.68 7.78
CA LEU A 95 -7.21 -6.31 6.37
C LEU A 95 -8.32 -7.00 5.57
N ALA A 96 -8.74 -8.21 5.96
CA ALA A 96 -9.79 -8.92 5.24
C ALA A 96 -11.11 -8.13 5.16
N PRO A 97 -11.58 -7.48 6.25
CA PRO A 97 -12.78 -6.65 6.19
C PRO A 97 -12.65 -5.46 5.26
N MET A 98 -11.42 -5.04 4.94
CA MET A 98 -11.14 -3.93 4.04
C MET A 98 -11.02 -4.38 2.57
N GLY A 99 -11.22 -5.67 2.28
CA GLY A 99 -11.21 -6.21 0.93
C GLY A 99 -9.91 -6.87 0.48
N ALA A 100 -8.93 -7.03 1.36
CA ALA A 100 -7.68 -7.68 1.01
C ALA A 100 -7.88 -9.18 0.77
N LYS A 101 -7.17 -9.71 -0.23
CA LYS A 101 -7.10 -11.14 -0.54
C LYS A 101 -5.71 -11.64 -0.22
N PHE A 102 -5.61 -12.83 0.37
CA PHE A 102 -4.35 -13.37 0.86
C PHE A 102 -3.89 -14.53 0.00
N TYR A 103 -2.63 -14.47 -0.45
CA TYR A 103 -2.01 -15.46 -1.33
C TYR A 103 -0.76 -16.01 -0.64
N LYS A 104 -0.68 -17.31 -0.49
CA LYS A 104 0.48 -17.96 0.11
C LYS A 104 1.62 -18.05 -0.90
N TYR A 105 2.86 -17.91 -0.41
CA TYR A 105 4.03 -18.16 -1.24
C TYR A 105 4.01 -19.61 -1.76
N MET A 106 4.27 -19.75 -3.05
CA MET A 106 4.32 -21.07 -3.68
C MET A 106 5.74 -21.46 -4.00
N ASP A 107 6.40 -20.70 -4.86
CA ASP A 107 7.78 -20.99 -5.28
C ASP A 107 8.29 -19.81 -6.12
N GLY A 108 9.61 -19.67 -6.19
CA GLY A 108 10.25 -18.62 -6.96
C GLY A 108 11.59 -18.24 -6.35
N PHE A 109 12.20 -17.20 -6.91
CA PHE A 109 13.45 -16.66 -6.35
C PHE A 109 13.45 -15.14 -6.48
N ASN A 110 14.29 -14.49 -5.65
CA ASN A 110 14.44 -13.04 -5.63
C ASN A 110 15.92 -12.69 -5.50
N LYS A 111 16.44 -11.96 -6.49
CA LYS A 111 17.85 -11.51 -6.54
C LYS A 111 18.02 -10.08 -6.07
N LEU A 112 16.96 -9.43 -5.58
CA LEU A 112 17.02 -8.03 -5.16
C LEU A 112 17.58 -7.83 -3.75
N SER A 113 17.68 -8.89 -2.96
CA SER A 113 18.17 -8.83 -1.59
C SER A 113 19.65 -9.12 -1.48
#